data_a624272ce991fe48994c2224e50e7eae
#
_entry.id   a624272ce991fe48994c2224e50e7eae
#
_cell.length_a   1.000
_cell.length_b   1.000
_cell.length_c   1.000
_cell.angle_alpha   90.00
_cell.angle_beta   90.00
_cell.angle_gamma   90.00
#
_symmetry.space_group_name_H-M   'P 1'
#
loop_
_entity.id
_entity.type
_entity.pdbx_description
1 polymer ?
#
loop_
_entity_poly.entity_id
_entity_poly.type
_entity_poly.pdbx_seq_one_letter_code
_entity_poly.pdbx_strand_id
1 'polypeptide(L)'
;MLNPSRKLVELVRILEEGGFIFSGDPVQATEALRRVDGSTEEKIIRRAEMIDRNRMLRDTLERVRVGSFWLWVVAASMMFTAGFSGTYLLMDNQGLNFFLILAGVLGMNTLMLAVWLATLFLRVKVGRFFSSPATWFRGKDPVNQAVLRLYADEWRQPSVRWKIGATSHSLWLCTLLGMLVSVLLLLLVRQYTFNWESTLLGDSSSVRLVEMLAWLPAKLGFPVPDARAVIEGRLNGNIADARAWSGLLVGSIACYGILPRLLAWAVCTIFLKTSQSKLDLEKSYYQAVIRRWQNKITDADTHQETVSAVSPKIVLNDAPKWAVMLETEWQDGEWFEGRLAQEWLDKGVATNREQVAALETELKQKPAQLLIGVRAQTVPDRGVLRQIVRLSEAAQGGAVVQLLAEQGLSDDLSEKLEHWRNALAECGAAWLEPDRAAQEGRLKTNDRT
;
A
#
# COMPACT_ATOMS: atom_id res chain seq x y z
N MET A 1 9.67 4.56 -5.82
CA MET A 1 9.01 5.15 -4.63
C MET A 1 7.63 5.63 -5.00
N LEU A 2 6.70 5.53 -4.05
CA LEU A 2 5.33 5.99 -4.27
C LEU A 2 5.27 7.53 -4.35
N ASN A 3 4.44 8.05 -5.26
CA ASN A 3 4.12 9.47 -5.28
C ASN A 3 3.19 9.83 -4.10
N PRO A 4 2.97 11.11 -3.77
CA PRO A 4 2.16 11.50 -2.61
C PRO A 4 0.75 10.88 -2.58
N SER A 5 0.06 10.83 -3.73
CA SER A 5 -1.29 10.25 -3.82
C SER A 5 -1.27 8.73 -3.56
N ARG A 6 -0.28 8.01 -4.09
CA ARG A 6 -0.10 6.57 -3.82
C ARG A 6 0.28 6.29 -2.38
N LYS A 7 1.02 7.19 -1.72
CA LYS A 7 1.32 7.09 -0.27
C LYS A 7 0.06 7.22 0.56
N LEU A 8 -0.84 8.13 0.20
CA LEU A 8 -2.14 8.26 0.85
C LEU A 8 -2.95 6.96 0.71
N VAL A 9 -2.98 6.36 -0.47
CA VAL A 9 -3.65 5.08 -0.73
C VAL A 9 -3.11 3.96 0.17
N GLU A 10 -1.78 3.80 0.21
CA GLU A 10 -1.16 2.76 1.06
C GLU A 10 -1.35 3.05 2.56
N LEU A 11 -1.37 4.32 2.97
CA LEU A 11 -1.65 4.71 4.36
C LEU A 11 -3.10 4.37 4.74
N VAL A 12 -4.06 4.69 3.88
CA VAL A 12 -5.48 4.32 4.06
C VAL A 12 -5.61 2.80 4.15
N ARG A 13 -4.94 2.03 3.28
CA ARG A 13 -4.93 0.56 3.36
C ARG A 13 -4.44 0.05 4.71
N ILE A 14 -3.28 0.53 5.18
CA ILE A 14 -2.69 0.09 6.46
C ILE A 14 -3.62 0.40 7.64
N LEU A 15 -4.28 1.56 7.61
CA LEU A 15 -5.20 1.99 8.65
C LEU A 15 -6.53 1.22 8.60
N GLU A 16 -7.08 0.99 7.41
CA GLU A 16 -8.33 0.24 7.21
C GLU A 16 -8.16 -1.23 7.62
N GLU A 17 -7.04 -1.86 7.26
CA GLU A 17 -6.67 -3.20 7.74
C GLU A 17 -6.47 -3.26 9.27
N GLY A 18 -6.09 -2.14 9.88
CA GLY A 18 -5.95 -1.97 11.33
C GLY A 18 -7.24 -1.61 12.07
N GLY A 19 -8.38 -1.48 11.39
CA GLY A 19 -9.65 -1.12 12.00
C GLY A 19 -9.77 0.34 12.42
N PHE A 20 -9.02 1.25 11.80
CA PHE A 20 -9.07 2.68 12.11
C PHE A 20 -10.38 3.32 11.62
N ILE A 21 -10.96 4.19 12.43
CA ILE A 21 -12.19 4.94 12.11
C ILE A 21 -11.80 6.24 11.38
N PHE A 22 -12.22 6.36 10.13
CA PHE A 22 -11.94 7.51 9.28
C PHE A 22 -13.01 8.61 9.41
N SER A 23 -12.68 9.81 8.95
CA SER A 23 -13.64 10.91 8.83
C SER A 23 -14.63 10.73 7.67
N GLY A 24 -14.26 9.99 6.65
CA GLY A 24 -15.12 9.58 5.54
C GLY A 24 -15.40 8.09 5.62
N ASP A 25 -16.62 7.68 5.30
CA ASP A 25 -17.00 6.26 5.29
C ASP A 25 -16.36 5.52 4.11
N PRO A 26 -15.51 4.49 4.34
CA PRO A 26 -14.87 3.72 3.28
C PRO A 26 -15.86 2.99 2.38
N VAL A 27 -17.03 2.58 2.92
CA VAL A 27 -18.06 1.87 2.14
C VAL A 27 -18.74 2.85 1.19
N GLN A 28 -19.19 3.99 1.69
CA GLN A 28 -19.77 5.06 0.85
C GLN A 28 -18.81 5.54 -0.22
N ALA A 29 -17.53 5.75 0.13
CA ALA A 29 -16.49 6.15 -0.83
C ALA A 29 -16.29 5.10 -1.93
N THR A 30 -16.40 3.80 -1.59
CA THR A 30 -16.31 2.71 -2.57
C THR A 30 -17.52 2.71 -3.51
N GLU A 31 -18.73 2.81 -2.97
CA GLU A 31 -19.97 2.80 -3.76
C GLU A 31 -20.08 4.03 -4.67
N ALA A 32 -19.74 5.21 -4.18
CA ALA A 32 -19.76 6.46 -4.97
C ALA A 32 -18.91 6.37 -6.25
N LEU A 33 -17.82 5.60 -6.22
CA LEU A 33 -16.90 5.45 -7.35
C LEU A 33 -17.26 4.30 -8.30
N ARG A 34 -18.31 3.55 -8.01
CA ARG A 34 -18.74 2.40 -8.80
C ARG A 34 -19.07 2.77 -10.24
N ARG A 35 -19.81 3.88 -10.43
CA ARG A 35 -20.28 4.36 -11.74
C ARG A 35 -19.37 5.43 -12.37
N VAL A 36 -18.27 5.79 -11.71
CA VAL A 36 -17.34 6.80 -12.21
C VAL A 36 -16.42 6.16 -13.25
N ASP A 37 -16.26 6.77 -14.40
CA ASP A 37 -15.30 6.35 -15.40
C ASP A 37 -13.87 6.70 -14.99
N GLY A 38 -12.93 5.83 -15.32
CA GLY A 38 -11.51 6.03 -15.02
C GLY A 38 -10.76 4.71 -14.83
N SER A 39 -9.44 4.79 -14.82
CA SER A 39 -8.60 3.63 -14.52
C SER A 39 -8.80 3.15 -13.08
N THR A 40 -8.57 1.86 -12.84
CA THR A 40 -8.68 1.27 -11.50
C THR A 40 -7.81 2.00 -10.48
N GLU A 41 -6.59 2.40 -10.87
CA GLU A 41 -5.68 3.13 -9.99
C GLU A 41 -6.23 4.52 -9.65
N GLU A 42 -6.79 5.25 -10.61
CA GLU A 42 -7.42 6.55 -10.36
C GLU A 42 -8.61 6.45 -9.41
N LYS A 43 -9.47 5.43 -9.58
CA LYS A 43 -10.58 5.19 -8.66
C LYS A 43 -10.09 4.92 -7.23
N ILE A 44 -9.04 4.13 -7.07
CA ILE A 44 -8.46 3.85 -5.75
C ILE A 44 -7.87 5.12 -5.12
N ILE A 45 -7.20 5.98 -5.90
CA ILE A 45 -6.69 7.27 -5.43
C ILE A 45 -7.84 8.18 -4.99
N ARG A 46 -8.89 8.33 -5.81
CA ARG A 46 -10.07 9.13 -5.45
C ARG A 46 -10.77 8.57 -4.22
N ARG A 47 -10.87 7.24 -4.08
CA ARG A 47 -11.40 6.60 -2.87
C ARG A 47 -10.63 7.03 -1.62
N ALA A 48 -9.31 6.98 -1.66
CA ALA A 48 -8.48 7.39 -0.54
C ALA A 48 -8.65 8.87 -0.19
N GLU A 49 -8.84 9.74 -1.18
CA GLU A 49 -9.13 11.17 -0.98
C GLU A 49 -10.50 11.41 -0.35
N MET A 50 -11.51 10.63 -0.72
CA MET A 50 -12.85 10.71 -0.12
C MET A 50 -12.88 10.21 1.33
N ILE A 51 -12.09 9.19 1.66
CA ILE A 51 -11.93 8.66 3.02
C ILE A 51 -11.22 9.69 3.91
N ASP A 52 -10.18 10.37 3.41
CA ASP A 52 -9.46 11.43 4.12
C ASP A 52 -10.13 12.80 3.92
N ARG A 53 -11.44 12.88 4.22
CA ARG A 53 -12.26 14.07 3.98
C ARG A 53 -11.74 15.31 4.71
N ASN A 54 -11.22 15.15 5.92
CA ASN A 54 -10.64 16.23 6.73
C ASN A 54 -9.15 16.47 6.45
N ARG A 55 -8.55 15.81 5.46
CA ARG A 55 -7.14 15.89 5.06
C ARG A 55 -6.11 15.53 6.14
N MET A 56 -6.53 14.96 7.26
CA MET A 56 -5.64 14.64 8.39
C MET A 56 -4.48 13.71 7.99
N LEU A 57 -4.75 12.70 7.16
CA LEU A 57 -3.72 11.77 6.71
C LEU A 57 -2.77 12.44 5.72
N ARG A 58 -3.31 13.21 4.78
CA ARG A 58 -2.52 13.99 3.81
C ARG A 58 -1.63 15.00 4.52
N ASP A 59 -2.15 15.75 5.48
CA ASP A 59 -1.39 16.73 6.26
C ASP A 59 -0.30 16.06 7.11
N THR A 60 -0.54 14.85 7.61
CA THR A 60 0.48 14.09 8.35
C THR A 60 1.61 13.64 7.42
N LEU A 61 1.30 13.14 6.22
CA LEU A 61 2.32 12.81 5.21
C LEU A 61 3.11 14.05 4.78
N GLU A 62 2.43 15.20 4.63
CA GLU A 62 3.06 16.46 4.28
C GLU A 62 3.98 16.95 5.38
N ARG A 63 3.56 16.89 6.65
CA ARG A 63 4.43 17.21 7.81
C ARG A 63 5.70 16.38 7.83
N VAL A 64 5.60 15.08 7.57
CA VAL A 64 6.77 14.19 7.47
C VAL A 64 7.67 14.58 6.29
N ARG A 65 7.08 14.95 5.15
CA ARG A 65 7.82 15.41 3.97
C ARG A 65 8.57 16.70 4.27
N VAL A 66 7.89 17.70 4.83
CA VAL A 66 8.46 19.00 5.20
C VAL A 66 9.52 18.84 6.30
N GLY A 67 9.23 18.04 7.33
CA GLY A 67 10.20 17.73 8.36
C GLY A 67 11.46 17.05 7.82
N SER A 68 11.32 16.12 6.91
CA SER A 68 12.46 15.46 6.23
C SER A 68 13.28 16.44 5.39
N PHE A 69 12.63 17.40 4.73
CA PHE A 69 13.30 18.45 3.97
C PHE A 69 14.13 19.37 4.90
N TRP A 70 13.55 19.84 6.01
CA TRP A 70 14.27 20.66 6.95
C TRP A 70 15.43 19.93 7.62
N LEU A 71 15.24 18.64 7.95
CA LEU A 71 16.33 17.80 8.44
C LEU A 71 17.48 17.71 7.44
N TRP A 72 17.17 17.57 6.14
CA TRP A 72 18.17 17.60 5.09
C TRP A 72 18.87 18.97 5.00
N VAL A 73 18.12 20.07 5.08
CA VAL A 73 18.70 21.44 5.06
C VAL A 73 19.69 21.64 6.21
N VAL A 74 19.32 21.23 7.42
CA VAL A 74 20.20 21.29 8.58
C VAL A 74 21.46 20.45 8.36
N ALA A 75 21.31 19.21 7.93
CA ALA A 75 22.43 18.31 7.63
C ALA A 75 23.34 18.90 6.53
N ALA A 76 22.77 19.44 5.46
CA ALA A 76 23.49 20.09 4.37
C ALA A 76 24.29 21.30 4.83
N SER A 77 23.69 22.14 5.71
CA SER A 77 24.38 23.28 6.31
C SER A 77 25.54 22.85 7.21
N MET A 78 25.32 21.81 8.02
CA MET A 78 26.40 21.24 8.86
C MET A 78 27.54 20.68 8.01
N MET A 79 27.23 19.94 6.92
CA MET A 79 28.23 19.37 6.01
C MET A 79 29.00 20.46 5.26
N PHE A 80 28.31 21.53 4.82
CA PHE A 80 28.94 22.68 4.21
C PHE A 80 29.92 23.36 5.19
N THR A 81 29.45 23.64 6.42
CA THR A 81 30.28 24.28 7.45
C THR A 81 31.47 23.42 7.85
N ALA A 82 31.29 22.09 7.95
CA ALA A 82 32.39 21.16 8.23
C ALA A 82 33.43 21.15 7.10
N GLY A 83 32.99 21.14 5.83
CA GLY A 83 33.90 21.26 4.70
C GLY A 83 34.65 22.58 4.68
N PHE A 84 33.95 23.69 4.91
CA PHE A 84 34.55 25.02 5.00
C PHE A 84 35.60 25.12 6.11
N SER A 85 35.22 24.78 7.33
CA SER A 85 36.09 24.90 8.50
C SER A 85 37.25 23.92 8.47
N GLY A 86 37.03 22.69 8.01
CA GLY A 86 38.10 21.70 7.87
C GLY A 86 39.17 22.16 6.87
N THR A 87 38.75 22.72 5.74
CA THR A 87 39.68 23.27 4.74
C THR A 87 40.39 24.53 5.24
N TYR A 88 39.66 25.40 5.96
CA TYR A 88 40.25 26.59 6.57
C TYR A 88 41.38 26.22 7.52
N LEU A 89 41.18 25.24 8.40
CA LEU A 89 42.19 24.75 9.32
C LEU A 89 43.38 24.06 8.61
N LEU A 90 43.11 23.34 7.52
CA LEU A 90 44.13 22.65 6.75
C LEU A 90 45.05 23.63 6.02
N MET A 91 44.57 24.82 5.65
CA MET A 91 45.28 25.87 4.95
C MET A 91 45.72 27.04 5.86
N ASP A 92 45.89 26.81 7.17
CA ASP A 92 46.28 27.90 8.08
C ASP A 92 47.74 28.37 7.92
N ASN A 93 48.62 27.49 7.48
CA ASN A 93 50.02 27.80 7.22
C ASN A 93 50.23 28.46 5.82
N GLN A 94 51.20 29.32 5.69
CA GLN A 94 51.52 30.00 4.42
C GLN A 94 52.25 29.09 3.41
N GLY A 95 53.10 28.16 3.88
CA GLY A 95 53.73 27.11 3.05
C GLY A 95 52.88 25.85 3.06
N LEU A 96 52.25 25.52 1.94
CA LEU A 96 51.30 24.44 1.85
C LEU A 96 51.86 23.25 1.07
N ASN A 97 51.86 22.06 1.68
CA ASN A 97 52.10 20.84 0.93
C ASN A 97 50.90 20.49 0.07
N PHE A 98 51.07 20.64 -1.25
CA PHE A 98 50.01 20.46 -2.25
C PHE A 98 49.33 19.08 -2.16
N PHE A 99 50.12 18.01 -2.09
CA PHE A 99 49.54 16.66 -2.03
C PHE A 99 48.82 16.36 -0.73
N LEU A 100 49.30 16.91 0.39
CA LEU A 100 48.62 16.75 1.68
C LEU A 100 47.25 17.44 1.68
N ILE A 101 47.17 18.66 1.15
CA ILE A 101 45.92 19.40 1.02
C ILE A 101 44.97 18.67 0.07
N LEU A 102 45.47 18.25 -1.10
CA LEU A 102 44.67 17.52 -2.06
C LEU A 102 44.10 16.22 -1.46
N ALA A 103 44.95 15.46 -0.74
CA ALA A 103 44.51 14.25 -0.03
C ALA A 103 43.50 14.57 1.09
N GLY A 104 43.66 15.64 1.84
CA GLY A 104 42.72 16.08 2.86
C GLY A 104 41.35 16.47 2.28
N VAL A 105 41.34 17.20 1.16
CA VAL A 105 40.10 17.68 0.52
C VAL A 105 39.41 16.59 -0.29
N LEU A 106 40.16 15.82 -1.09
CA LEU A 106 39.57 14.84 -2.02
C LEU A 106 39.61 13.40 -1.50
N GLY A 107 40.53 13.04 -0.59
CA GLY A 107 40.78 11.65 -0.21
C GLY A 107 39.53 10.95 0.36
N MET A 108 38.93 11.50 1.42
CA MET A 108 37.74 10.94 2.04
C MET A 108 36.56 10.96 1.06
N ASN A 109 36.42 12.03 0.27
CA ASN A 109 35.38 12.12 -0.74
C ASN A 109 35.51 11.02 -1.80
N THR A 110 36.70 10.81 -2.34
CA THR A 110 36.97 9.78 -3.36
C THR A 110 36.78 8.39 -2.79
N LEU A 111 37.26 8.13 -1.56
CA LEU A 111 37.06 6.86 -0.87
C LEU A 111 35.58 6.53 -0.72
N MET A 112 34.77 7.48 -0.24
CA MET A 112 33.34 7.27 -0.07
C MET A 112 32.63 7.09 -1.42
N LEU A 113 33.06 7.74 -2.48
CA LEU A 113 32.54 7.49 -3.83
C LEU A 113 32.89 6.08 -4.32
N ALA A 114 34.12 5.64 -4.10
CA ALA A 114 34.55 4.28 -4.45
C ALA A 114 33.78 3.21 -3.68
N VAL A 115 33.57 3.41 -2.37
CA VAL A 115 32.74 2.53 -1.53
C VAL A 115 31.31 2.47 -2.07
N TRP A 116 30.71 3.61 -2.43
CA TRP A 116 29.38 3.62 -3.02
C TRP A 116 29.32 2.86 -4.35
N LEU A 117 30.28 3.07 -5.25
CA LEU A 117 30.39 2.32 -6.49
C LEU A 117 30.52 0.82 -6.22
N ALA A 118 31.37 0.43 -5.27
CA ALA A 118 31.51 -0.97 -4.87
C ALA A 118 30.17 -1.60 -4.41
N THR A 119 29.36 -0.85 -3.65
CA THR A 119 28.03 -1.34 -3.24
C THR A 119 27.08 -1.59 -4.40
N LEU A 120 27.21 -0.84 -5.50
CA LEU A 120 26.41 -1.07 -6.71
C LEU A 120 26.83 -2.35 -7.43
N PHE A 121 28.15 -2.59 -7.59
CA PHE A 121 28.69 -3.79 -8.24
C PHE A 121 28.45 -5.05 -7.42
N LEU A 122 28.66 -5.00 -6.11
CA LEU A 122 28.48 -6.13 -5.20
C LEU A 122 27.01 -6.42 -4.87
N ARG A 123 26.07 -5.64 -5.39
CA ARG A 123 24.61 -5.76 -5.15
C ARG A 123 24.25 -5.88 -3.67
N VAL A 124 25.01 -5.21 -2.80
CA VAL A 124 24.78 -5.24 -1.36
C VAL A 124 23.37 -4.73 -1.05
N LYS A 125 22.61 -5.50 -0.25
CA LYS A 125 21.28 -5.08 0.22
C LYS A 125 21.44 -4.03 1.32
N VAL A 126 21.75 -2.79 0.93
CA VAL A 126 22.05 -1.66 1.83
C VAL A 126 20.92 -1.42 2.86
N GLY A 127 19.66 -1.68 2.47
CA GLY A 127 18.50 -1.53 3.39
C GLY A 127 18.50 -2.47 4.61
N ARG A 128 19.38 -3.49 4.65
CA ARG A 128 19.53 -4.36 5.83
C ARG A 128 20.44 -3.76 6.91
N PHE A 129 21.34 -2.88 6.54
CA PHE A 129 22.32 -2.27 7.47
C PHE A 129 21.76 -1.04 8.17
N PHE A 130 20.78 -0.37 7.57
CA PHE A 130 20.12 0.75 8.21
C PHE A 130 18.83 0.23 8.84
N SER A 131 18.81 0.13 10.18
CA SER A 131 17.57 -0.06 10.91
C SER A 131 16.62 1.08 10.52
N SER A 132 15.40 0.73 10.12
CA SER A 132 14.39 1.72 9.75
C SER A 132 14.27 2.75 10.88
N PRO A 133 14.33 4.06 10.61
CA PRO A 133 14.07 5.09 11.63
C PRO A 133 12.74 4.89 12.35
N ALA A 134 11.83 4.12 11.73
CA ALA A 134 10.56 3.71 12.29
C ALA A 134 10.66 2.98 13.64
N THR A 135 11.78 2.34 13.95
CA THR A 135 11.98 1.65 15.24
C THR A 135 12.25 2.62 16.39
N TRP A 136 12.61 3.87 16.10
CA TRP A 136 12.97 4.88 17.10
C TRP A 136 11.76 5.70 17.60
N PHE A 137 10.67 5.72 16.85
CA PHE A 137 9.44 6.47 17.16
C PHE A 137 8.30 5.53 17.53
N ARG A 138 8.25 5.04 18.76
CA ARG A 138 7.09 4.33 19.33
C ARG A 138 6.04 5.33 19.84
N GLY A 139 5.36 6.01 18.93
CA GLY A 139 4.15 6.77 19.26
C GLY A 139 2.95 5.84 19.51
N LYS A 140 2.07 6.19 20.46
CA LYS A 140 0.83 5.43 20.73
C LYS A 140 -0.27 5.70 19.68
N ASP A 141 -0.12 6.73 18.86
CA ASP A 141 -1.09 7.14 17.86
C ASP A 141 -1.11 6.16 16.67
N PRO A 142 -2.26 5.58 16.32
CA PRO A 142 -2.40 4.63 15.20
C PRO A 142 -1.95 5.20 13.86
N VAL A 143 -2.20 6.50 13.59
CA VAL A 143 -1.81 7.15 12.33
C VAL A 143 -0.28 7.24 12.21
N ASN A 144 0.40 7.65 13.28
CA ASN A 144 1.86 7.70 13.30
C ASN A 144 2.48 6.32 13.13
N GLN A 145 1.91 5.27 13.75
CA GLN A 145 2.35 3.89 13.56
C GLN A 145 2.17 3.42 12.11
N ALA A 146 1.04 3.74 11.48
CA ALA A 146 0.78 3.40 10.09
C ALA A 146 1.75 4.13 9.14
N VAL A 147 2.04 5.41 9.39
CA VAL A 147 3.06 6.17 8.64
C VAL A 147 4.44 5.53 8.80
N LEU A 148 4.81 5.13 10.01
CA LEU A 148 6.08 4.44 10.25
C LEU A 148 6.17 3.10 9.48
N ARG A 149 5.09 2.30 9.46
CA ARG A 149 5.01 1.06 8.66
C ARG A 149 5.16 1.34 7.17
N LEU A 150 4.45 2.36 6.66
CA LEU A 150 4.54 2.78 5.26
C LEU A 150 5.97 3.11 4.85
N TYR A 151 6.69 3.91 5.65
CA TYR A 151 8.08 4.25 5.37
C TYR A 151 9.03 3.06 5.60
N ALA A 152 8.78 2.19 6.58
CA ALA A 152 9.57 0.96 6.76
C ALA A 152 9.46 0.02 5.55
N ASP A 153 8.27 -0.10 4.96
CA ASP A 153 8.06 -0.90 3.75
C ASP A 153 8.74 -0.25 2.52
N GLU A 154 8.74 1.08 2.41
CA GLU A 154 9.54 1.78 1.39
C GLU A 154 11.06 1.50 1.54
N TRP A 155 11.58 1.41 2.78
CA TRP A 155 12.99 1.10 3.03
C TRP A 155 13.41 -0.31 2.63
N ARG A 156 12.47 -1.25 2.53
CA ARG A 156 12.71 -2.61 2.05
C ARG A 156 12.76 -2.73 0.53
N GLN A 157 12.30 -1.71 -0.19
CA GLN A 157 12.27 -1.72 -1.65
C GLN A 157 13.67 -1.59 -2.26
N PRO A 158 13.95 -2.25 -3.42
CA PRO A 158 15.24 -2.13 -4.10
C PRO A 158 15.60 -0.70 -4.53
N SER A 159 14.60 0.17 -4.70
CA SER A 159 14.78 1.58 -5.06
C SER A 159 15.38 2.44 -3.94
N VAL A 160 15.38 1.96 -2.69
CA VAL A 160 15.93 2.69 -1.54
C VAL A 160 17.42 3.01 -1.69
N ARG A 161 18.18 2.14 -2.34
CA ARG A 161 19.61 2.38 -2.63
C ARG A 161 19.85 3.69 -3.41
N TRP A 162 18.97 3.99 -4.36
CA TRP A 162 19.04 5.22 -5.14
C TRP A 162 18.69 6.46 -4.32
N LYS A 163 17.73 6.34 -3.39
CA LYS A 163 17.40 7.43 -2.47
C LYS A 163 18.54 7.73 -1.52
N ILE A 164 19.12 6.70 -0.90
CA ILE A 164 20.29 6.83 -0.02
C ILE A 164 21.44 7.43 -0.81
N GLY A 165 21.71 6.94 -2.02
CA GLY A 165 22.73 7.49 -2.91
C GLY A 165 22.51 8.97 -3.23
N ALA A 166 21.31 9.36 -3.68
CA ALA A 166 20.98 10.75 -3.98
C ALA A 166 21.16 11.67 -2.76
N THR A 167 20.68 11.26 -1.59
CA THR A 167 20.84 12.04 -0.34
C THR A 167 22.32 12.12 0.06
N SER A 168 23.06 11.01 0.04
CA SER A 168 24.48 10.98 0.38
C SER A 168 25.30 11.87 -0.56
N HIS A 169 25.10 11.75 -1.88
CA HIS A 169 25.85 12.58 -2.84
C HIS A 169 25.49 14.05 -2.73
N SER A 170 24.24 14.42 -2.43
CA SER A 170 23.87 15.81 -2.20
C SER A 170 24.56 16.40 -0.95
N LEU A 171 24.68 15.63 0.13
CA LEU A 171 25.39 16.08 1.33
C LEU A 171 26.90 16.22 1.07
N TRP A 172 27.54 15.28 0.35
CA TRP A 172 28.93 15.39 -0.05
C TRP A 172 29.19 16.56 -1.00
N LEU A 173 28.24 16.90 -1.87
CA LEU A 173 28.33 18.10 -2.70
C LEU A 173 28.32 19.36 -1.85
N CYS A 174 27.52 19.44 -0.81
CA CYS A 174 27.52 20.56 0.13
C CYS A 174 28.88 20.67 0.85
N THR A 175 29.49 19.55 1.27
CA THR A 175 30.82 19.53 1.86
C THR A 175 31.88 20.07 0.89
N LEU A 176 31.90 19.56 -0.36
CA LEU A 176 32.84 19.98 -1.39
C LEU A 176 32.67 21.45 -1.79
N LEU A 177 31.41 21.94 -1.79
CA LEU A 177 31.14 23.37 -2.01
C LEU A 177 31.68 24.21 -0.85
N GLY A 178 31.51 23.76 0.39
CA GLY A 178 32.13 24.41 1.56
C GLY A 178 33.66 24.46 1.47
N MET A 179 34.28 23.33 1.10
CA MET A 179 35.73 23.25 0.86
C MET A 179 36.17 24.20 -0.24
N LEU A 180 35.47 24.19 -1.38
CA LEU A 180 35.80 25.06 -2.54
C LEU A 180 35.70 26.55 -2.16
N VAL A 181 34.60 26.93 -1.46
CA VAL A 181 34.41 28.31 -1.01
C VAL A 181 35.51 28.73 -0.03
N SER A 182 35.91 27.85 0.89
CA SER A 182 37.02 28.10 1.81
C SER A 182 38.36 28.30 1.06
N VAL A 183 38.69 27.40 0.09
CA VAL A 183 39.88 27.54 -0.72
C VAL A 183 39.89 28.87 -1.49
N LEU A 184 38.80 29.18 -2.19
CA LEU A 184 38.71 30.41 -3.00
C LEU A 184 38.82 31.67 -2.12
N LEU A 185 38.16 31.69 -0.94
CA LEU A 185 38.21 32.81 -0.03
C LEU A 185 39.63 32.99 0.54
N LEU A 186 40.27 31.91 0.94
CA LEU A 186 41.66 31.97 1.44
C LEU A 186 42.65 32.41 0.37
N LEU A 187 42.54 31.89 -0.85
CA LEU A 187 43.37 32.30 -1.99
C LEU A 187 43.13 33.76 -2.40
N LEU A 188 41.93 34.29 -2.14
CA LEU A 188 41.63 35.71 -2.39
C LEU A 188 42.24 36.65 -1.34
N VAL A 189 42.32 36.22 -0.07
CA VAL A 189 42.74 37.08 1.05
C VAL A 189 44.20 36.87 1.44
N ARG A 190 44.76 35.67 1.23
CA ARG A 190 46.12 35.31 1.63
C ARG A 190 46.94 34.92 0.42
N GLN A 191 48.23 35.24 0.47
CA GLN A 191 49.20 34.77 -0.50
C GLN A 191 49.82 33.45 0.00
N TYR A 192 49.71 32.40 -0.79
CA TYR A 192 50.24 31.08 -0.46
C TYR A 192 51.39 30.71 -1.36
N THR A 193 52.34 29.94 -0.81
CA THR A 193 53.33 29.21 -1.58
C THR A 193 53.02 27.71 -1.48
N PHE A 194 53.12 27.02 -2.59
CA PHE A 194 52.88 25.58 -2.62
C PHE A 194 54.22 24.86 -2.76
N ASN A 195 54.45 23.90 -1.90
CA ASN A 195 55.55 22.96 -1.99
C ASN A 195 55.04 21.52 -2.08
N TRP A 196 55.91 20.61 -2.33
CA TRP A 196 55.66 19.20 -2.18
C TRP A 196 56.95 18.53 -1.66
N GLU A 197 56.79 17.67 -0.70
CA GLU A 197 57.89 16.91 -0.11
C GLU A 197 57.50 15.45 -0.09
N SER A 198 58.34 14.60 -0.62
CA SER A 198 58.13 13.14 -0.57
C SER A 198 59.46 12.45 -0.48
N THR A 199 59.54 11.48 0.43
CA THR A 199 60.69 10.59 0.57
C THR A 199 60.71 9.50 -0.52
N LEU A 200 59.52 9.17 -1.07
CA LEU A 200 59.34 8.04 -1.99
C LEU A 200 59.25 8.48 -3.46
N LEU A 201 58.83 9.72 -3.74
CA LEU A 201 58.64 10.22 -5.08
C LEU A 201 59.87 10.98 -5.54
N GLY A 202 60.50 10.51 -6.61
CA GLY A 202 61.53 11.25 -7.34
C GLY A 202 60.93 12.32 -8.25
N ASP A 203 61.73 13.25 -8.77
CA ASP A 203 61.30 14.38 -9.57
C ASP A 203 60.48 13.96 -10.79
N SER A 204 60.93 12.94 -11.52
CA SER A 204 60.24 12.43 -12.71
C SER A 204 58.86 11.80 -12.38
N SER A 205 58.76 11.15 -11.25
CA SER A 205 57.48 10.55 -10.79
C SER A 205 56.48 11.62 -10.36
N SER A 206 56.95 12.68 -9.71
CA SER A 206 56.15 13.82 -9.27
C SER A 206 55.60 14.62 -10.43
N VAL A 207 56.47 14.88 -11.46
CA VAL A 207 56.02 15.53 -12.70
C VAL A 207 54.91 14.73 -13.37
N ARG A 208 55.10 13.42 -13.55
CA ARG A 208 54.05 12.56 -14.13
C ARG A 208 52.75 12.56 -13.34
N LEU A 209 52.82 12.52 -12.00
CA LEU A 209 51.64 12.57 -11.14
C LEU A 209 50.89 13.88 -11.29
N VAL A 210 51.61 15.01 -11.32
CA VAL A 210 51.00 16.34 -11.52
C VAL A 210 50.41 16.46 -12.92
N GLU A 211 51.12 15.98 -13.97
CA GLU A 211 50.57 15.95 -15.33
C GLU A 211 49.29 15.13 -15.44
N MET A 212 49.23 13.96 -14.78
CA MET A 212 47.98 13.16 -14.71
C MET A 212 46.85 13.90 -14.00
N LEU A 213 47.14 14.55 -12.88
CA LEU A 213 46.15 15.37 -12.14
C LEU A 213 45.73 16.61 -12.92
N ALA A 214 46.64 17.22 -13.68
CA ALA A 214 46.40 18.42 -14.47
C ALA A 214 45.62 18.16 -15.77
N TRP A 215 45.55 16.88 -16.24
CA TRP A 215 44.99 16.54 -17.53
C TRP A 215 43.57 17.07 -17.75
N LEU A 216 42.66 16.88 -16.80
CA LEU A 216 41.27 17.34 -16.94
C LEU A 216 41.10 18.82 -16.58
N PRO A 217 41.68 19.34 -15.46
CA PRO A 217 41.67 20.76 -15.16
C PRO A 217 42.24 21.64 -16.30
N ALA A 218 43.37 21.28 -16.90
CA ALA A 218 43.95 22.01 -18.01
C ALA A 218 43.03 22.10 -19.23
N LYS A 219 42.32 21.01 -19.56
CA LYS A 219 41.34 21.00 -20.66
C LYS A 219 40.14 21.91 -20.39
N LEU A 220 39.81 22.15 -19.13
CA LEU A 220 38.77 23.07 -18.72
C LEU A 220 39.24 24.52 -18.53
N GLY A 221 40.54 24.81 -18.84
CA GLY A 221 41.08 26.16 -18.80
C GLY A 221 41.61 26.60 -17.43
N PHE A 222 41.76 25.69 -16.47
CA PHE A 222 42.43 26.00 -15.22
C PHE A 222 43.93 26.14 -15.43
N PRO A 223 44.58 27.17 -14.84
CA PRO A 223 46.04 27.26 -14.85
C PRO A 223 46.65 26.06 -14.09
N VAL A 224 47.67 25.44 -14.65
CA VAL A 224 48.34 24.27 -14.06
C VAL A 224 49.87 24.46 -14.09
N PRO A 225 50.63 23.93 -13.11
CA PRO A 225 52.09 24.03 -13.10
C PRO A 225 52.69 23.19 -14.21
N ASP A 226 53.75 23.72 -14.83
CA ASP A 226 54.57 22.99 -15.77
C ASP A 226 55.64 22.12 -15.07
N ALA A 227 56.36 21.30 -15.81
CA ALA A 227 57.37 20.40 -15.26
C ALA A 227 58.47 21.13 -14.46
N ARG A 228 58.82 22.35 -14.88
CA ARG A 228 59.78 23.19 -14.19
C ARG A 228 59.26 23.63 -12.83
N ALA A 229 58.07 24.20 -12.78
CA ALA A 229 57.39 24.62 -11.54
C ALA A 229 57.21 23.45 -10.52
N VAL A 230 57.03 22.22 -11.04
CA VAL A 230 56.95 21.01 -10.18
C VAL A 230 58.32 20.70 -9.57
N ILE A 231 59.42 20.71 -10.35
CA ILE A 231 60.77 20.38 -9.87
C ILE A 231 61.26 21.46 -8.88
N GLU A 232 61.11 22.74 -9.23
CA GLU A 232 61.54 23.88 -8.39
C GLU A 232 60.70 23.97 -7.10
N GLY A 233 59.43 23.57 -7.13
CA GLY A 233 58.49 23.58 -5.97
C GLY A 233 58.73 22.45 -4.96
N ARG A 234 59.74 21.60 -5.09
CA ARG A 234 59.97 20.44 -4.22
C ARG A 234 60.18 20.81 -2.75
N LEU A 235 61.07 21.74 -2.48
CA LEU A 235 61.43 22.16 -1.11
C LEU A 235 60.92 23.57 -0.77
N ASN A 236 61.00 24.49 -1.72
CA ASN A 236 60.63 25.88 -1.56
C ASN A 236 59.64 26.31 -2.62
N GLY A 237 58.38 26.55 -2.23
CA GLY A 237 57.37 27.06 -3.15
C GLY A 237 57.72 28.46 -3.66
N ASN A 238 57.68 28.67 -5.00
CA ASN A 238 57.88 29.97 -5.61
C ASN A 238 56.52 30.72 -5.72
N ILE A 239 56.52 32.00 -5.36
CA ILE A 239 55.33 32.87 -5.49
C ILE A 239 54.90 33.00 -6.95
N ALA A 240 55.85 32.98 -7.91
CA ALA A 240 55.54 33.06 -9.33
C ALA A 240 54.64 31.91 -9.82
N ASP A 241 54.79 30.71 -9.25
CA ASP A 241 54.03 29.51 -9.61
C ASP A 241 52.79 29.32 -8.79
N ALA A 242 52.55 30.15 -7.78
CA ALA A 242 51.41 30.05 -6.85
C ALA A 242 50.06 30.03 -7.58
N ARG A 243 49.92 30.82 -8.66
CA ARG A 243 48.71 30.86 -9.49
C ARG A 243 48.45 29.53 -10.22
N ALA A 244 49.47 28.88 -10.73
CA ALA A 244 49.36 27.60 -11.42
C ALA A 244 48.99 26.47 -10.44
N TRP A 245 49.61 26.42 -9.25
CA TRP A 245 49.29 25.48 -8.20
C TRP A 245 47.91 25.69 -7.63
N SER A 246 47.48 26.94 -7.40
CA SER A 246 46.15 27.29 -6.97
C SER A 246 45.10 26.86 -7.99
N GLY A 247 45.36 27.08 -9.28
CA GLY A 247 44.52 26.67 -10.38
C GLY A 247 44.35 25.16 -10.45
N LEU A 248 45.45 24.41 -10.26
CA LEU A 248 45.39 22.96 -10.20
C LEU A 248 44.61 22.47 -8.98
N LEU A 249 44.74 23.12 -7.82
CA LEU A 249 43.95 22.76 -6.61
C LEU A 249 42.46 22.96 -6.83
N VAL A 250 42.05 24.16 -7.26
CA VAL A 250 40.67 24.50 -7.57
C VAL A 250 40.09 23.60 -8.66
N GLY A 251 40.86 23.41 -9.75
CA GLY A 251 40.51 22.54 -10.85
C GLY A 251 40.36 21.07 -10.43
N SER A 252 41.22 20.58 -9.54
CA SER A 252 41.12 19.22 -9.01
C SER A 252 39.89 19.04 -8.14
N ILE A 253 39.53 20.00 -7.30
CA ILE A 253 38.28 19.97 -6.50
C ILE A 253 37.06 19.94 -7.42
N ALA A 254 37.06 20.78 -8.47
CA ALA A 254 35.94 20.82 -9.43
C ALA A 254 35.83 19.53 -10.25
N CYS A 255 36.95 19.08 -10.84
CA CYS A 255 36.99 17.97 -11.80
C CYS A 255 36.88 16.58 -11.13
N TYR A 256 37.57 16.39 -10.00
CA TYR A 256 37.68 15.08 -9.35
C TYR A 256 36.84 14.97 -8.09
N GLY A 257 36.41 16.09 -7.51
CA GLY A 257 35.48 16.14 -6.38
C GLY A 257 34.03 16.35 -6.81
N ILE A 258 33.74 17.55 -7.31
CA ILE A 258 32.36 17.99 -7.56
C ILE A 258 31.75 17.27 -8.76
N LEU A 259 32.43 17.22 -9.90
CA LEU A 259 31.90 16.65 -11.14
C LEU A 259 31.46 15.17 -10.99
N PRO A 260 32.30 14.24 -10.46
CA PRO A 260 31.89 12.85 -10.26
C PRO A 260 30.71 12.70 -9.28
N ARG A 261 30.66 13.52 -8.23
CA ARG A 261 29.57 13.55 -7.28
C ARG A 261 28.27 14.05 -7.88
N LEU A 262 28.36 15.09 -8.73
CA LEU A 262 27.20 15.63 -9.45
C LEU A 262 26.62 14.58 -10.41
N LEU A 263 27.51 13.88 -11.15
CA LEU A 263 27.09 12.79 -12.03
C LEU A 263 26.45 11.64 -11.25
N ALA A 264 27.06 11.22 -10.15
CA ALA A 264 26.50 10.17 -9.30
C ALA A 264 25.13 10.58 -8.70
N TRP A 265 24.99 11.83 -8.27
CA TRP A 265 23.72 12.39 -7.80
C TRP A 265 22.67 12.41 -8.92
N ALA A 266 23.04 12.85 -10.12
CA ALA A 266 22.14 12.88 -11.28
C ALA A 266 21.67 11.45 -11.65
N VAL A 267 22.59 10.49 -11.71
CA VAL A 267 22.27 9.08 -11.96
C VAL A 267 21.29 8.55 -10.90
N CYS A 268 21.57 8.78 -9.61
CA CYS A 268 20.69 8.35 -8.53
C CYS A 268 19.30 8.96 -8.64
N THR A 269 19.20 10.26 -8.96
CA THR A 269 17.92 10.97 -9.09
C THR A 269 17.11 10.50 -10.31
N ILE A 270 17.78 10.23 -11.44
CA ILE A 270 17.15 9.67 -12.63
C ILE A 270 16.57 8.29 -12.32
N PHE A 271 17.39 7.38 -11.76
CA PHE A 271 16.91 6.04 -11.39
C PHE A 271 15.82 6.08 -10.32
N LEU A 272 15.86 7.02 -9.39
CA LEU A 272 14.81 7.20 -8.40
C LEU A 272 13.48 7.62 -9.04
N LYS A 273 13.52 8.51 -10.03
CA LYS A 273 12.32 8.95 -10.77
C LYS A 273 11.77 7.84 -11.67
N THR A 274 12.61 7.11 -12.37
CA THR A 274 12.20 6.00 -13.26
C THR A 274 11.73 4.78 -12.49
N SER A 275 12.23 4.56 -11.27
CA SER A 275 11.82 3.48 -10.35
C SER A 275 10.59 3.83 -9.52
N GLN A 276 9.74 4.77 -9.94
CA GLN A 276 8.48 5.02 -9.26
C GLN A 276 7.63 3.75 -9.31
N SER A 277 7.42 3.12 -8.15
CA SER A 277 6.59 1.92 -8.05
C SER A 277 5.13 2.28 -8.31
N LYS A 278 4.49 1.50 -9.18
CA LYS A 278 3.03 1.50 -9.33
C LYS A 278 2.42 0.92 -8.06
N LEU A 279 1.15 1.21 -7.81
CA LEU A 279 0.39 0.49 -6.79
C LEU A 279 0.34 -0.99 -7.16
N ASP A 280 0.63 -1.84 -6.19
CA ASP A 280 0.48 -3.28 -6.34
C ASP A 280 -1.01 -3.64 -6.12
N LEU A 281 -1.76 -3.57 -7.23
CA LEU A 281 -3.20 -3.83 -7.24
C LEU A 281 -3.54 -5.32 -7.02
N GLU A 282 -2.55 -6.22 -7.04
CA GLU A 282 -2.75 -7.66 -6.79
C GLU A 282 -2.92 -7.98 -5.30
N LYS A 283 -2.60 -7.05 -4.40
CA LYS A 283 -2.85 -7.23 -2.97
C LYS A 283 -4.33 -7.53 -2.71
N SER A 284 -4.58 -8.47 -1.80
CA SER A 284 -5.93 -8.94 -1.43
C SER A 284 -6.88 -7.79 -1.06
N TYR A 285 -6.37 -6.77 -0.38
CA TYR A 285 -7.12 -5.57 -0.04
C TYR A 285 -7.66 -4.84 -1.28
N TYR A 286 -6.80 -4.53 -2.27
CA TYR A 286 -7.25 -3.84 -3.48
C TYR A 286 -8.16 -4.71 -4.33
N GLN A 287 -7.89 -6.01 -4.40
CA GLN A 287 -8.75 -6.96 -5.09
C GLN A 287 -10.15 -7.04 -4.44
N ALA A 288 -10.25 -6.91 -3.13
CA ALA A 288 -11.54 -6.84 -2.44
C ALA A 288 -12.32 -5.57 -2.81
N VAL A 289 -11.65 -4.41 -2.88
CA VAL A 289 -12.26 -3.14 -3.31
C VAL A 289 -12.68 -3.22 -4.78
N ILE A 290 -11.81 -3.72 -5.66
CA ILE A 290 -12.08 -3.86 -7.11
C ILE A 290 -13.26 -4.80 -7.37
N ARG A 291 -13.33 -5.93 -6.65
CA ARG A 291 -14.47 -6.86 -6.76
C ARG A 291 -15.80 -6.20 -6.41
N ARG A 292 -15.85 -5.28 -5.43
CA ARG A 292 -17.07 -4.54 -5.11
C ARG A 292 -17.53 -3.65 -6.27
N TRP A 293 -16.62 -3.11 -7.08
CA TRP A 293 -16.96 -2.35 -8.30
C TRP A 293 -17.39 -3.24 -9.46
N GLN A 294 -16.82 -4.45 -9.55
CA GLN A 294 -17.07 -5.40 -10.65
C GLN A 294 -18.31 -6.27 -10.40
N ASN A 295 -18.65 -6.51 -9.12
CA ASN A 295 -19.88 -7.21 -8.80
C ASN A 295 -21.04 -6.36 -9.31
N LYS A 296 -21.55 -6.74 -10.46
CA LYS A 296 -22.85 -6.32 -10.92
C LYS A 296 -23.82 -6.84 -9.87
N ILE A 297 -24.26 -5.95 -8.93
CA ILE A 297 -25.51 -6.22 -8.25
C ILE A 297 -26.48 -6.19 -9.43
N THR A 298 -26.89 -7.34 -9.86
CA THR A 298 -28.13 -7.44 -10.60
C THR A 298 -29.16 -7.13 -9.51
N ASP A 299 -29.51 -5.82 -9.38
CA ASP A 299 -30.70 -5.46 -8.69
C ASP A 299 -31.79 -6.28 -9.36
N ALA A 300 -32.37 -7.17 -8.60
CA ALA A 300 -33.58 -7.89 -9.01
C ALA A 300 -34.77 -6.94 -9.24
N ASP A 301 -34.57 -5.64 -9.01
CA ASP A 301 -35.51 -4.54 -9.23
C ASP A 301 -35.49 -3.99 -10.66
N THR A 302 -35.28 -4.80 -11.66
CA THR A 302 -35.97 -4.55 -12.91
C THR A 302 -37.41 -5.00 -12.68
N HIS A 303 -38.30 -4.05 -12.47
CA HIS A 303 -39.72 -4.25 -12.61
C HIS A 303 -40.03 -4.83 -14.01
N GLN A 304 -39.84 -6.13 -14.16
CA GLN A 304 -40.64 -6.90 -15.08
C GLN A 304 -41.98 -7.00 -14.37
N GLU A 305 -43.04 -6.55 -15.03
CA GLU A 305 -44.40 -6.89 -14.64
C GLU A 305 -44.44 -8.41 -14.44
N THR A 306 -44.35 -8.84 -13.18
CA THR A 306 -44.25 -10.24 -12.82
C THR A 306 -45.67 -10.81 -12.97
N VAL A 307 -45.83 -11.59 -14.01
CA VAL A 307 -46.90 -12.60 -14.01
C VAL A 307 -46.73 -13.36 -12.68
N SER A 308 -47.77 -13.31 -11.82
CA SER A 308 -47.76 -13.91 -10.49
C SER A 308 -47.29 -15.35 -10.60
N ALA A 309 -46.16 -15.69 -9.98
CA ALA A 309 -45.60 -17.03 -10.10
C ALA A 309 -46.58 -18.05 -9.54
N VAL A 310 -46.90 -19.06 -10.32
CA VAL A 310 -47.84 -20.14 -9.94
C VAL A 310 -47.03 -21.32 -9.42
N SER A 311 -47.37 -21.80 -8.20
CA SER A 311 -46.71 -22.98 -7.64
C SER A 311 -46.90 -24.20 -8.54
N PRO A 312 -45.81 -24.98 -8.76
CA PRO A 312 -45.94 -26.28 -9.45
C PRO A 312 -46.99 -27.17 -8.75
N LYS A 313 -47.58 -28.06 -9.56
CA LYS A 313 -48.62 -28.97 -9.02
C LYS A 313 -48.02 -29.90 -7.97
N ILE A 314 -48.54 -29.84 -6.75
CA ILE A 314 -48.14 -30.70 -5.66
C ILE A 314 -48.72 -32.11 -5.90
N VAL A 315 -47.84 -33.11 -5.99
CA VAL A 315 -48.24 -34.52 -6.13
C VAL A 315 -47.98 -35.23 -4.80
N LEU A 316 -49.04 -35.68 -4.17
CA LEU A 316 -48.95 -36.54 -2.99
C LEU A 316 -48.77 -37.98 -3.41
N ASN A 317 -47.94 -38.74 -2.66
CA ASN A 317 -47.69 -40.16 -2.88
C ASN A 317 -47.79 -40.92 -1.53
N ASP A 318 -47.61 -42.24 -1.56
CA ASP A 318 -47.71 -43.09 -0.34
C ASP A 318 -46.41 -43.15 0.46
N ALA A 319 -45.39 -42.38 0.09
CA ALA A 319 -44.13 -42.34 0.85
C ALA A 319 -44.31 -41.70 2.24
N PRO A 320 -43.49 -42.10 3.23
CA PRO A 320 -43.49 -41.47 4.55
C PRO A 320 -43.45 -39.94 4.47
N LYS A 321 -44.17 -39.23 5.32
CA LYS A 321 -44.30 -37.79 5.35
C LYS A 321 -43.43 -37.19 6.45
N TRP A 322 -42.42 -36.41 6.09
CA TRP A 322 -41.55 -35.74 7.06
C TRP A 322 -41.67 -34.24 6.97
N ALA A 323 -41.69 -33.57 8.13
CA ALA A 323 -41.69 -32.12 8.23
C ALA A 323 -40.39 -31.62 8.86
N VAL A 324 -39.77 -30.59 8.31
CA VAL A 324 -38.58 -29.95 8.84
C VAL A 324 -38.71 -28.45 8.73
N MET A 325 -38.35 -27.74 9.81
CA MET A 325 -38.23 -26.28 9.78
C MET A 325 -36.80 -25.87 9.45
N LEU A 326 -36.62 -24.85 8.62
CA LEU A 326 -35.30 -24.30 8.33
C LEU A 326 -35.01 -23.04 9.15
N GLU A 327 -33.74 -22.95 9.62
CA GLU A 327 -33.10 -21.82 10.31
C GLU A 327 -33.62 -21.51 11.73
N THR A 328 -34.91 -21.46 11.96
CA THR A 328 -35.47 -21.02 13.24
C THR A 328 -36.68 -21.86 13.66
N GLU A 329 -36.88 -22.02 14.96
CA GLU A 329 -38.07 -22.67 15.51
C GLU A 329 -39.33 -21.87 15.23
N TRP A 330 -40.41 -22.58 15.00
CA TRP A 330 -41.75 -21.99 14.94
C TRP A 330 -42.39 -22.01 16.32
N GLN A 331 -42.90 -20.87 16.80
CA GLN A 331 -43.39 -20.73 18.19
C GLN A 331 -44.89 -20.99 18.35
N ASP A 332 -45.66 -20.98 17.26
CA ASP A 332 -47.14 -21.08 17.31
C ASP A 332 -47.63 -22.53 17.07
N GLY A 333 -47.12 -23.51 17.79
CA GLY A 333 -47.62 -24.90 17.74
C GLY A 333 -47.05 -25.72 16.55
N GLU A 334 -47.71 -26.84 16.24
CA GLU A 334 -47.28 -27.75 15.17
C GLU A 334 -47.67 -27.19 13.79
N TRP A 335 -46.79 -26.45 13.17
CA TRP A 335 -47.00 -25.75 11.89
C TRP A 335 -47.29 -26.68 10.71
N PHE A 336 -46.99 -27.96 10.84
CA PHE A 336 -47.19 -29.01 9.82
C PHE A 336 -48.49 -29.80 10.02
N GLU A 337 -49.21 -29.65 11.15
CA GLU A 337 -50.40 -30.42 11.47
C GLU A 337 -51.50 -30.13 10.46
N GLY A 338 -52.12 -31.22 9.96
CA GLY A 338 -53.23 -31.15 9.00
C GLY A 338 -52.87 -30.61 7.61
N ARG A 339 -51.59 -30.32 7.33
CA ARG A 339 -51.16 -29.82 6.01
C ARG A 339 -51.35 -30.88 4.94
N LEU A 340 -51.98 -30.48 3.83
CA LEU A 340 -52.32 -31.35 2.72
C LEU A 340 -53.15 -32.58 3.12
N ALA A 341 -53.89 -32.51 4.22
CA ALA A 341 -54.66 -33.62 4.81
C ALA A 341 -53.80 -34.90 5.06
N GLN A 342 -52.55 -34.70 5.46
CA GLN A 342 -51.61 -35.78 5.77
C GLN A 342 -51.12 -35.67 7.21
N GLU A 343 -50.64 -36.78 7.79
CA GLU A 343 -49.89 -36.81 9.03
C GLU A 343 -48.41 -36.71 8.76
N TRP A 344 -47.78 -35.68 9.30
CA TRP A 344 -46.34 -35.39 9.10
C TRP A 344 -45.56 -35.76 10.35
N LEU A 345 -44.45 -36.50 10.14
CA LEU A 345 -43.48 -36.79 11.21
C LEU A 345 -42.53 -35.60 11.35
N ASP A 346 -42.52 -34.99 12.53
CA ASP A 346 -41.58 -33.90 12.82
C ASP A 346 -40.14 -34.37 12.86
N LYS A 347 -39.29 -33.72 12.08
CA LYS A 347 -37.82 -33.89 12.05
C LYS A 347 -37.10 -32.79 12.77
N GLY A 348 -37.81 -31.87 13.40
CA GLY A 348 -37.26 -30.73 14.13
C GLY A 348 -36.81 -29.58 13.24
N VAL A 349 -35.81 -28.86 13.71
CA VAL A 349 -35.28 -27.65 13.06
C VAL A 349 -33.89 -27.88 12.59
N ALA A 350 -33.59 -27.58 11.32
CA ALA A 350 -32.28 -27.61 10.76
C ALA A 350 -31.69 -26.17 10.70
N THR A 351 -30.85 -25.83 11.69
CA THR A 351 -30.26 -24.49 11.84
C THR A 351 -28.87 -24.35 11.21
N ASN A 352 -28.23 -25.45 10.91
CA ASN A 352 -26.85 -25.45 10.41
C ASN A 352 -26.63 -26.48 9.27
N ARG A 353 -25.49 -26.35 8.58
CA ARG A 353 -25.14 -27.21 7.43
C ARG A 353 -25.01 -28.71 7.80
N GLU A 354 -24.61 -29.01 9.02
CA GLU A 354 -24.41 -30.39 9.48
C GLU A 354 -25.78 -31.10 9.66
N GLN A 355 -26.75 -30.41 10.22
CA GLN A 355 -28.12 -30.93 10.38
C GLN A 355 -28.80 -31.12 9.02
N VAL A 356 -28.64 -30.17 8.08
CA VAL A 356 -29.13 -30.31 6.70
C VAL A 356 -28.47 -31.52 6.00
N ALA A 357 -27.17 -31.70 6.15
CA ALA A 357 -26.44 -32.84 5.57
C ALA A 357 -26.84 -34.18 6.20
N ALA A 358 -27.11 -34.20 7.50
CA ALA A 358 -27.63 -35.39 8.17
C ALA A 358 -29.02 -35.78 7.66
N LEU A 359 -29.95 -34.80 7.53
CA LEU A 359 -31.26 -35.02 6.97
C LEU A 359 -31.22 -35.45 5.49
N GLU A 360 -30.33 -34.85 4.68
CA GLU A 360 -30.08 -35.26 3.29
C GLU A 360 -29.63 -36.72 3.21
N THR A 361 -28.74 -37.14 4.11
CA THR A 361 -28.28 -38.53 4.17
C THR A 361 -29.41 -39.49 4.57
N GLU A 362 -30.26 -39.10 5.52
CA GLU A 362 -31.41 -39.90 5.94
C GLU A 362 -32.46 -40.02 4.82
N LEU A 363 -32.73 -38.93 4.07
CA LEU A 363 -33.63 -38.92 2.92
C LEU A 363 -33.16 -39.82 1.78
N LYS A 364 -31.85 -39.92 1.57
CA LYS A 364 -31.25 -40.85 0.59
C LYS A 364 -31.39 -42.30 1.00
N GLN A 365 -31.39 -42.62 2.29
CA GLN A 365 -31.50 -43.97 2.81
C GLN A 365 -32.98 -44.40 2.92
N LYS A 366 -33.88 -43.47 3.26
CA LYS A 366 -35.29 -43.71 3.45
C LYS A 366 -36.11 -42.71 2.59
N PRO A 367 -36.60 -43.13 1.41
CA PRO A 367 -37.38 -42.24 0.57
C PRO A 367 -38.62 -41.72 1.32
N ALA A 368 -38.72 -40.40 1.47
CA ALA A 368 -39.81 -39.74 2.12
C ALA A 368 -40.27 -38.52 1.32
N GLN A 369 -41.51 -38.10 1.49
CA GLN A 369 -41.99 -36.80 1.01
C GLN A 369 -41.73 -35.75 2.08
N LEU A 370 -41.14 -34.64 1.71
CA LEU A 370 -40.65 -33.63 2.66
C LEU A 370 -41.50 -32.36 2.59
N LEU A 371 -41.97 -31.90 3.78
CA LEU A 371 -42.53 -30.58 3.96
C LEU A 371 -41.50 -29.69 4.66
N ILE A 372 -41.10 -28.61 3.96
CA ILE A 372 -40.07 -27.67 4.43
C ILE A 372 -40.74 -26.38 4.90
N GLY A 373 -40.70 -26.09 6.20
CA GLY A 373 -41.19 -24.84 6.78
C GLY A 373 -40.15 -23.73 6.65
N VAL A 374 -40.57 -22.55 6.18
CA VAL A 374 -39.76 -21.33 6.14
C VAL A 374 -40.57 -20.12 6.61
N ARG A 375 -39.90 -19.16 7.29
CA ARG A 375 -40.55 -17.92 7.72
C ARG A 375 -40.65 -16.94 6.57
N ALA A 376 -41.86 -16.53 6.22
CA ALA A 376 -42.10 -15.58 5.14
C ALA A 376 -41.79 -14.10 5.51
N GLN A 377 -41.58 -13.78 6.80
CA GLN A 377 -41.21 -12.45 7.27
C GLN A 377 -39.76 -12.05 6.88
N THR A 378 -38.92 -13.00 6.55
CA THR A 378 -37.57 -12.77 6.05
C THR A 378 -37.54 -12.84 4.52
N VAL A 379 -36.66 -12.07 3.86
CA VAL A 379 -36.44 -12.16 2.42
C VAL A 379 -35.67 -13.46 2.13
N PRO A 380 -36.00 -14.21 1.05
CA PRO A 380 -35.28 -15.44 0.70
C PRO A 380 -33.80 -15.16 0.45
N ASP A 381 -32.95 -15.78 1.26
CA ASP A 381 -31.51 -15.68 1.11
C ASP A 381 -30.99 -16.86 0.29
N ARG A 382 -29.88 -16.67 -0.41
CA ARG A 382 -29.23 -17.69 -1.24
C ARG A 382 -28.84 -18.94 -0.43
N GLY A 383 -28.58 -18.80 0.86
CA GLY A 383 -28.25 -19.91 1.75
C GLY A 383 -29.44 -20.84 1.91
N VAL A 384 -30.60 -20.27 2.29
CA VAL A 384 -31.88 -21.01 2.48
C VAL A 384 -32.32 -21.64 1.17
N LEU A 385 -32.28 -20.90 0.07
CA LEU A 385 -32.70 -21.45 -1.24
C LEU A 385 -31.82 -22.65 -1.66
N ARG A 386 -30.51 -22.60 -1.42
CA ARG A 386 -29.64 -23.76 -1.65
C ARG A 386 -29.97 -24.95 -0.76
N GLN A 387 -30.36 -24.73 0.49
CA GLN A 387 -30.77 -25.80 1.38
C GLN A 387 -32.11 -26.43 0.92
N ILE A 388 -33.05 -25.60 0.50
CA ILE A 388 -34.32 -26.06 -0.08
C ILE A 388 -34.06 -26.94 -1.31
N VAL A 389 -33.23 -26.47 -2.26
CA VAL A 389 -32.89 -27.23 -3.48
C VAL A 389 -32.25 -28.57 -3.12
N ARG A 390 -31.25 -28.57 -2.24
CA ARG A 390 -30.56 -29.80 -1.81
C ARG A 390 -31.50 -30.82 -1.15
N LEU A 391 -32.37 -30.35 -0.27
CA LEU A 391 -33.33 -31.21 0.40
C LEU A 391 -34.42 -31.70 -0.59
N SER A 392 -34.82 -30.84 -1.52
CA SER A 392 -35.79 -31.21 -2.56
C SER A 392 -35.24 -32.29 -3.51
N GLU A 393 -33.95 -32.17 -3.90
CA GLU A 393 -33.26 -33.19 -4.71
C GLU A 393 -33.04 -34.50 -3.95
N ALA A 394 -32.82 -34.45 -2.63
CA ALA A 394 -32.64 -35.63 -1.82
C ALA A 394 -33.95 -36.34 -1.49
N ALA A 395 -35.07 -35.61 -1.45
CA ALA A 395 -36.41 -36.14 -1.14
C ALA A 395 -36.99 -36.86 -2.35
N GLN A 396 -36.70 -38.16 -2.50
CA GLN A 396 -37.22 -38.99 -3.59
C GLN A 396 -38.74 -39.07 -3.68
N GLY A 397 -39.43 -38.83 -2.56
CA GLY A 397 -40.91 -38.70 -2.49
C GLY A 397 -41.44 -37.34 -2.92
N GLY A 398 -40.55 -36.39 -3.28
CA GLY A 398 -40.89 -34.99 -3.56
C GLY A 398 -40.85 -34.09 -2.32
N ALA A 399 -40.68 -32.78 -2.55
CA ALA A 399 -40.65 -31.78 -1.50
C ALA A 399 -41.64 -30.65 -1.77
N VAL A 400 -42.17 -30.07 -0.68
CA VAL A 400 -43.09 -28.92 -0.72
C VAL A 400 -42.66 -27.92 0.34
N VAL A 401 -42.56 -26.65 -0.02
CA VAL A 401 -42.20 -25.58 0.89
C VAL A 401 -43.47 -24.94 1.46
N GLN A 402 -43.59 -24.92 2.77
CA GLN A 402 -44.66 -24.19 3.47
C GLN A 402 -44.15 -22.82 3.88
N LEU A 403 -44.71 -21.77 3.32
CA LEU A 403 -44.48 -20.40 3.78
C LEU A 403 -45.28 -20.16 5.07
N LEU A 404 -44.60 -19.70 6.12
CA LEU A 404 -45.18 -19.43 7.43
C LEU A 404 -45.11 -17.94 7.75
N ALA A 405 -46.21 -17.35 8.20
CA ALA A 405 -46.28 -15.95 8.62
C ALA A 405 -46.83 -15.83 10.03
N GLU A 406 -46.18 -15.10 10.90
CA GLU A 406 -46.67 -14.76 12.22
C GLU A 406 -47.83 -13.75 12.14
N GLN A 407 -48.69 -13.72 13.15
CA GLN A 407 -49.84 -12.81 13.21
C GLN A 407 -49.37 -11.34 13.29
N GLY A 408 -49.78 -10.54 12.32
CA GLY A 408 -49.48 -9.11 12.23
C GLY A 408 -49.18 -8.73 10.78
N LEU A 409 -50.26 -8.50 10.00
CA LEU A 409 -50.11 -8.03 8.61
C LEU A 409 -49.54 -6.61 8.61
N SER A 410 -48.27 -6.50 8.23
CA SER A 410 -47.72 -5.26 7.66
C SER A 410 -47.83 -5.33 6.14
N ASP A 411 -47.98 -4.19 5.47
CA ASP A 411 -47.94 -4.08 3.99
C ASP A 411 -46.66 -4.69 3.38
N ASP A 412 -45.62 -4.78 4.17
CA ASP A 412 -44.31 -5.38 3.90
C ASP A 412 -44.35 -6.93 3.72
N LEU A 413 -45.38 -7.64 4.30
CA LEU A 413 -45.49 -9.09 4.19
C LEU A 413 -45.91 -9.52 2.76
N SER A 414 -46.74 -8.74 2.10
CA SER A 414 -47.19 -9.03 0.73
C SER A 414 -46.02 -9.01 -0.26
N GLU A 415 -45.13 -8.05 -0.14
CA GLU A 415 -43.91 -7.91 -0.96
C GLU A 415 -42.93 -9.07 -0.69
N LYS A 416 -42.76 -9.44 0.58
CA LYS A 416 -41.88 -10.56 0.96
C LYS A 416 -42.40 -11.90 0.46
N LEU A 417 -43.70 -12.12 0.52
CA LEU A 417 -44.34 -13.32 -0.04
C LEU A 417 -44.15 -13.39 -1.56
N GLU A 418 -44.23 -12.27 -2.26
CA GLU A 418 -43.96 -12.23 -3.70
C GLU A 418 -42.52 -12.57 -4.00
N HIS A 419 -41.56 -12.06 -3.24
CA HIS A 419 -40.16 -12.44 -3.35
C HIS A 419 -39.96 -13.95 -3.14
N TRP A 420 -40.60 -14.55 -2.14
CA TRP A 420 -40.53 -16.00 -1.90
C TRP A 420 -41.11 -16.80 -3.06
N ARG A 421 -42.29 -16.42 -3.61
CA ARG A 421 -42.90 -17.08 -4.76
C ARG A 421 -41.99 -17.09 -5.98
N ASN A 422 -41.42 -15.94 -6.30
CA ASN A 422 -40.50 -15.80 -7.43
C ASN A 422 -39.25 -16.64 -7.21
N ALA A 423 -38.63 -16.61 -6.05
CA ALA A 423 -37.42 -17.39 -5.75
C ALA A 423 -37.68 -18.90 -5.75
N LEU A 424 -38.82 -19.36 -5.26
CA LEU A 424 -39.21 -20.78 -5.27
C LEU A 424 -39.57 -21.25 -6.67
N ALA A 425 -40.20 -20.41 -7.48
CA ALA A 425 -40.50 -20.70 -8.89
C ALA A 425 -39.20 -20.84 -9.72
N GLU A 426 -38.21 -19.95 -9.49
CA GLU A 426 -36.89 -20.05 -10.13
C GLU A 426 -36.14 -21.34 -9.76
N CYS A 427 -36.34 -21.83 -8.52
CA CYS A 427 -35.77 -23.09 -8.06
C CYS A 427 -36.58 -24.32 -8.46
N GLY A 428 -37.75 -24.14 -9.08
CA GLY A 428 -38.67 -25.24 -9.43
C GLY A 428 -39.32 -25.95 -8.23
N ALA A 429 -39.28 -25.32 -7.05
CA ALA A 429 -39.87 -25.89 -5.82
C ALA A 429 -41.33 -25.57 -5.74
N ALA A 430 -42.16 -26.58 -5.39
CA ALA A 430 -43.58 -26.36 -5.07
C ALA A 430 -43.73 -25.72 -3.69
N TRP A 431 -44.73 -24.83 -3.52
CA TRP A 431 -44.97 -24.15 -2.25
C TRP A 431 -46.46 -24.05 -1.89
N LEU A 432 -46.68 -23.89 -0.60
CA LEU A 432 -48.01 -23.61 0.01
C LEU A 432 -47.97 -22.20 0.60
N GLU A 433 -49.05 -21.46 0.38
CA GLU A 433 -49.25 -20.14 0.96
C GLU A 433 -49.51 -20.22 2.49
N PRO A 434 -49.22 -19.14 3.23
CA PRO A 434 -49.64 -19.05 4.62
C PRO A 434 -51.17 -19.20 4.75
N ASP A 435 -51.65 -20.01 5.71
CA ASP A 435 -53.08 -20.21 5.95
C ASP A 435 -53.77 -18.94 6.41
N ARG A 436 -54.57 -18.33 5.56
CA ARG A 436 -55.46 -17.23 5.92
C ARG A 436 -56.68 -17.69 6.73
N ALA A 437 -57.14 -18.91 6.54
CA ALA A 437 -58.35 -19.44 7.19
C ALA A 437 -58.17 -19.75 8.69
N ALA A 438 -57.03 -20.18 9.13
CA ALA A 438 -56.69 -20.36 10.53
C ALA A 438 -56.63 -19.04 11.32
N GLN A 439 -56.38 -17.92 10.63
CA GLN A 439 -56.34 -16.59 11.23
C GLN A 439 -57.73 -15.99 11.52
N GLU A 440 -58.74 -16.23 10.69
CA GLU A 440 -60.06 -15.70 10.88
C GLU A 440 -60.90 -16.50 11.91
N GLY A 441 -60.62 -17.78 12.05
CA GLY A 441 -61.32 -18.66 12.98
C GLY A 441 -60.98 -18.39 14.45
N ARG A 442 -59.76 -18.02 14.77
CA ARG A 442 -59.31 -17.69 16.14
C ARG A 442 -59.70 -16.30 16.63
N LEU A 443 -59.84 -15.33 15.71
CA LEU A 443 -60.33 -13.99 16.06
C LEU A 443 -61.83 -14.01 16.53
N LYS A 444 -62.64 -14.96 16.05
CA LYS A 444 -64.03 -15.11 16.45
C LYS A 444 -64.25 -15.83 17.81
N THR A 445 -63.16 -16.49 18.31
CA THR A 445 -63.26 -17.20 19.61
C THR A 445 -62.75 -16.34 20.77
N ASN A 446 -62.01 -15.29 20.56
CA ASN A 446 -61.48 -14.42 21.62
C ASN A 446 -62.40 -13.23 21.95
N ASP A 447 -63.45 -12.99 21.17
CA ASP A 447 -64.44 -11.95 21.42
C ASP A 447 -65.66 -12.48 22.20
N ARG A 448 -65.60 -13.72 22.77
CA ARG A 448 -66.67 -14.35 23.57
C ARG A 448 -66.21 -14.90 24.93
N THR A 449 -65.28 -14.21 25.58
CA THR A 449 -65.06 -14.44 27.03
C THR A 449 -64.95 -13.12 27.77
#